data_ba8705fc90bbbcc72c3133f61b3a6907
#
_entry.id   ba8705fc90bbbcc72c3133f61b3a6907
#
_cell.length_a   1.000
_cell.length_b   1.000
_cell.length_c   1.000
_cell.angle_alpha   90.00
_cell.angle_beta   90.00
_cell.angle_gamma   90.00
#
_symmetry.space_group_name_H-M   'P 1'
#
loop_
_entity.id
_entity.type
_entity.pdbx_description
1 polymer ?
#
loop_
_entity_poly.entity_id
_entity_poly.type
_entity_poly.pdbx_seq_one_letter_code
_entity_poly.pdbx_strand_id
1 'polypeptide(L)'
;DFCLSRGLGDVYKRQMMNLFDMKSFDISITQGSLVSLVLILIVFVPMLLCVAFMTIIERKAMGSMQRRIGPNVVGYYGVLQPFADALKLVVKEQIIPAQSNKALFFLAPMISLVFSLLGWAVIPFGSGMAIADLSLGMLFSLAVSSIGIYGALFAGWAANSKYAFLGSLRSTAQMVSYELIFSTCVFTVILMTGSLNFTTIVESQTAIWFIVPPVSYTHLTLPTKA
;
A
#
# COMPACT_ATOMS: atom_id res chain seq x y z
N ASP A 1 -33.06 -45.41 20.89
CA ASP A 1 -33.64 -44.16 20.29
C ASP A 1 -33.80 -42.99 21.25
N PHE A 2 -33.87 -43.22 22.56
CA PHE A 2 -34.05 -42.15 23.55
C PHE A 2 -32.74 -41.40 23.89
N CYS A 3 -31.57 -42.02 23.69
CA CYS A 3 -30.28 -41.37 23.93
C CYS A 3 -29.84 -40.46 22.78
N LEU A 4 -30.23 -40.76 21.54
CA LEU A 4 -29.91 -39.91 20.37
C LEU A 4 -30.70 -38.59 20.38
N SER A 5 -31.94 -38.59 20.90
CA SER A 5 -32.76 -37.35 20.98
C SER A 5 -32.24 -36.35 22.01
N ARG A 6 -31.62 -36.82 23.12
CA ARG A 6 -30.97 -35.95 24.12
C ARG A 6 -29.68 -35.32 23.57
N GLY A 7 -28.85 -36.07 22.83
CA GLY A 7 -27.65 -35.53 22.26
C GLY A 7 -27.88 -34.44 21.21
N LEU A 8 -28.93 -34.61 20.38
CA LEU A 8 -29.33 -33.58 19.41
C LEU A 8 -29.89 -32.31 20.10
N GLY A 9 -30.66 -32.48 21.18
CA GLY A 9 -31.19 -31.35 21.97
C GLY A 9 -30.09 -30.53 22.61
N ASP A 10 -29.01 -31.16 23.09
CA ASP A 10 -27.88 -30.46 23.73
C ASP A 10 -26.98 -29.77 22.68
N VAL A 11 -26.84 -30.33 21.49
CA VAL A 11 -26.13 -29.68 20.38
C VAL A 11 -26.90 -28.46 19.86
N TYR A 12 -28.24 -28.58 19.73
CA TYR A 12 -29.10 -27.45 19.37
C TYR A 12 -29.09 -26.35 20.44
N LYS A 13 -29.12 -26.73 21.71
CA LYS A 13 -29.04 -25.76 22.83
C LYS A 13 -27.68 -25.03 22.84
N ARG A 14 -26.57 -25.74 22.60
CA ARG A 14 -25.25 -25.08 22.50
C ARG A 14 -25.17 -24.17 21.29
N GLN A 15 -25.71 -24.56 20.14
CA GLN A 15 -25.76 -23.69 18.96
C GLN A 15 -26.65 -22.48 19.18
N MET A 16 -27.80 -22.65 19.86
CA MET A 16 -28.69 -21.53 20.21
C MET A 16 -28.09 -20.61 21.27
N MET A 17 -27.37 -21.15 22.28
CA MET A 17 -26.62 -20.31 23.24
C MET A 17 -25.49 -19.53 22.60
N ASN A 18 -24.79 -20.10 21.64
CA ASN A 18 -23.77 -19.36 20.86
C ASN A 18 -24.39 -18.28 19.95
N LEU A 19 -25.64 -18.45 19.50
CA LEU A 19 -26.39 -17.43 18.77
C LEU A 19 -26.93 -16.30 19.68
N PHE A 20 -27.20 -16.62 20.98
CA PHE A 20 -27.66 -15.62 21.95
C PHE A 20 -26.52 -14.81 22.58
N ASP A 21 -25.28 -15.22 22.41
CA ASP A 21 -24.07 -14.49 22.86
C ASP A 21 -23.66 -13.36 21.92
N MET A 22 -24.60 -12.92 21.06
CA MET A 22 -24.39 -11.81 20.13
C MET A 22 -24.05 -10.49 20.81
N LYS A 23 -24.47 -10.29 22.08
CA LYS A 23 -24.10 -9.08 22.84
C LYS A 23 -22.64 -9.04 23.25
N SER A 24 -22.04 -10.17 23.61
CA SER A 24 -20.60 -10.24 23.88
C SER A 24 -19.78 -10.15 22.59
N PHE A 25 -20.33 -10.67 21.49
CA PHE A 25 -19.72 -10.56 20.16
C PHE A 25 -19.70 -9.11 19.64
N ASP A 26 -20.79 -8.37 19.80
CA ASP A 26 -20.87 -6.95 19.39
C ASP A 26 -19.92 -6.06 20.19
N ILE A 27 -19.76 -6.30 21.49
CA ILE A 27 -18.82 -5.53 22.33
C ILE A 27 -17.37 -5.87 21.99
N SER A 28 -17.05 -7.13 21.69
CA SER A 28 -15.70 -7.54 21.29
C SER A 28 -15.33 -7.03 19.90
N ILE A 29 -16.28 -6.98 18.96
CA ILE A 29 -16.10 -6.41 17.62
C ILE A 29 -15.87 -4.90 17.71
N THR A 30 -16.65 -4.17 18.50
CA THR A 30 -16.48 -2.71 18.64
C THR A 30 -15.17 -2.34 19.32
N GLN A 31 -14.75 -3.06 20.36
CA GLN A 31 -13.44 -2.86 20.99
C GLN A 31 -12.30 -3.25 20.04
N GLY A 32 -12.42 -4.37 19.32
CA GLY A 32 -11.44 -4.79 18.32
C GLY A 32 -11.34 -3.78 17.18
N SER A 33 -12.45 -3.21 16.71
CA SER A 33 -12.45 -2.21 15.64
C SER A 33 -11.83 -0.88 16.05
N LEU A 34 -12.03 -0.43 17.29
CA LEU A 34 -11.38 0.78 17.82
C LEU A 34 -9.87 0.61 17.95
N VAL A 35 -9.42 -0.52 18.49
CA VAL A 35 -7.98 -0.83 18.58
C VAL A 35 -7.35 -0.89 17.19
N SER A 36 -8.02 -1.54 16.22
CA SER A 36 -7.55 -1.59 14.84
C SER A 36 -7.47 -0.20 14.20
N LEU A 37 -8.45 0.67 14.44
CA LEU A 37 -8.41 2.06 13.96
C LEU A 37 -7.24 2.84 14.56
N VAL A 38 -6.98 2.69 15.86
CA VAL A 38 -5.83 3.34 16.51
C VAL A 38 -4.51 2.83 15.95
N LEU A 39 -4.36 1.53 15.73
CA LEU A 39 -3.17 0.95 15.11
C LEU A 39 -2.95 1.45 13.69
N ILE A 40 -4.02 1.52 12.89
CA ILE A 40 -3.96 2.10 11.53
C ILE A 40 -3.48 3.55 11.59
N LEU A 41 -4.02 4.36 12.49
CA LEU A 41 -3.62 5.76 12.63
C LEU A 41 -2.16 5.91 13.10
N ILE A 42 -1.70 5.07 14.03
CA ILE A 42 -0.32 5.07 14.51
C ILE A 42 0.67 4.76 13.36
N VAL A 43 0.31 3.91 12.44
CA VAL A 43 1.14 3.58 11.27
C VAL A 43 1.00 4.66 10.18
N PHE A 44 -0.22 5.10 9.92
CA PHE A 44 -0.56 5.97 8.80
C PHE A 44 -0.05 7.40 8.98
N VAL A 45 -0.19 7.98 10.17
CA VAL A 45 0.24 9.37 10.42
C VAL A 45 1.76 9.55 10.27
N PRO A 46 2.64 8.73 10.87
CA PRO A 46 4.07 8.83 10.62
C PRO A 46 4.46 8.61 9.16
N MET A 47 3.79 7.69 8.47
CA MET A 47 4.02 7.44 7.05
C MET A 47 3.72 8.69 6.20
N LEU A 48 2.58 9.34 6.42
CA LEU A 48 2.24 10.60 5.74
C LEU A 48 3.26 11.70 6.03
N LEU A 49 3.74 11.80 7.26
CA LEU A 49 4.80 12.74 7.64
C LEU A 49 6.11 12.43 6.92
N CYS A 50 6.51 11.17 6.84
CA CYS A 50 7.69 10.76 6.08
C CYS A 50 7.57 11.14 4.59
N VAL A 51 6.41 10.91 3.97
CA VAL A 51 6.16 11.31 2.57
C VAL A 51 6.26 12.83 2.42
N ALA A 52 5.69 13.60 3.35
CA ALA A 52 5.78 15.06 3.35
C ALA A 52 7.24 15.55 3.43
N PHE A 53 8.04 14.97 4.32
CA PHE A 53 9.46 15.34 4.44
C PHE A 53 10.30 14.83 3.25
N MET A 54 9.94 13.72 2.63
CA MET A 54 10.61 13.24 1.42
C MET A 54 10.54 14.26 0.28
N THR A 55 9.40 14.95 0.13
CA THR A 55 9.26 16.01 -0.90
C THR A 55 10.23 17.19 -0.69
N ILE A 56 10.55 17.55 0.55
CA ILE A 56 11.57 18.57 0.84
C ILE A 56 12.96 18.07 0.50
N ILE A 57 13.28 16.83 0.88
CA ILE A 57 14.58 16.21 0.61
C ILE A 57 14.83 16.20 -0.88
N GLU A 58 13.83 15.76 -1.67
CA GLU A 58 13.91 15.75 -3.13
C GLU A 58 14.17 17.14 -3.70
N ARG A 59 13.39 18.15 -3.32
CA ARG A 59 13.56 19.54 -3.79
C ARG A 59 14.89 20.14 -3.40
N LYS A 60 15.41 19.85 -2.21
CA LYS A 60 16.72 20.31 -1.76
C LYS A 60 17.86 19.61 -2.45
N ALA A 61 17.76 18.30 -2.63
CA ALA A 61 18.75 17.51 -3.37
C ALA A 61 18.86 17.97 -4.83
N MET A 62 17.72 18.14 -5.52
CA MET A 62 17.70 18.71 -6.86
C MET A 62 18.23 20.14 -6.92
N GLY A 63 17.89 20.98 -5.92
CA GLY A 63 18.44 22.34 -5.80
C GLY A 63 19.96 22.33 -5.70
N SER A 64 20.52 21.48 -4.84
CA SER A 64 21.96 21.32 -4.67
C SER A 64 22.65 20.86 -5.96
N MET A 65 22.11 19.86 -6.66
CA MET A 65 22.62 19.38 -7.95
C MET A 65 22.61 20.50 -9.02
N GLN A 66 21.57 21.33 -9.02
CA GLN A 66 21.39 22.45 -9.94
C GLN A 66 22.10 23.74 -9.50
N ARG A 67 22.88 23.71 -8.41
CA ARG A 67 23.56 24.86 -7.81
C ARG A 67 22.64 26.04 -7.49
N ARG A 68 21.40 25.74 -7.03
CA ARG A 68 20.44 26.74 -6.55
C ARG A 68 19.97 26.41 -5.14
N ILE A 69 19.46 27.40 -4.42
CA ILE A 69 18.89 27.20 -3.10
C ILE A 69 17.50 26.58 -3.26
N GLY A 70 17.28 25.45 -2.57
CA GLY A 70 15.95 24.85 -2.49
C GLY A 70 15.00 25.65 -1.58
N PRO A 71 13.80 25.13 -1.23
CA PRO A 71 12.85 25.80 -0.35
C PRO A 71 13.51 26.20 0.98
N ASN A 72 13.47 27.50 1.33
CA ASN A 72 14.16 28.06 2.49
C ASN A 72 13.31 29.00 3.33
N VAL A 73 12.18 29.53 2.81
CA VAL A 73 11.45 30.65 3.42
C VAL A 73 10.41 30.20 4.43
N VAL A 74 9.71 29.07 4.20
CA VAL A 74 8.59 28.63 5.04
C VAL A 74 9.11 27.77 6.20
N GLY A 75 9.17 28.33 7.39
CA GLY A 75 9.75 27.71 8.58
C GLY A 75 11.27 27.68 8.55
N TYR A 76 11.87 27.14 9.62
CA TYR A 76 13.33 27.03 9.70
C TYR A 76 13.87 26.13 8.60
N TYR A 77 14.73 26.66 7.73
CA TYR A 77 15.25 25.95 6.55
C TYR A 77 14.18 25.38 5.59
N GLY A 78 12.98 25.94 5.58
CA GLY A 78 11.90 25.46 4.68
C GLY A 78 11.23 24.15 5.09
N VAL A 79 11.40 23.69 6.33
CA VAL A 79 10.83 22.41 6.82
C VAL A 79 9.31 22.38 6.79
N LEU A 80 8.64 23.53 6.91
CA LEU A 80 7.18 23.63 6.89
C LEU A 80 6.59 23.77 5.46
N GLN A 81 7.43 23.77 4.44
CA GLN A 81 6.98 23.91 3.04
C GLN A 81 5.97 22.85 2.60
N PRO A 82 6.08 21.53 2.94
CA PRO A 82 5.08 20.55 2.55
C PRO A 82 3.70 20.80 3.13
N PHE A 83 3.64 21.32 4.35
CA PHE A 83 2.37 21.64 5.00
C PHE A 83 1.72 22.85 4.34
N ALA A 84 2.51 23.86 3.95
CA ALA A 84 2.02 25.00 3.19
C ALA A 84 1.51 24.57 1.79
N ASP A 85 2.23 23.67 1.12
CA ASP A 85 1.82 23.13 -0.18
C ASP A 85 0.53 22.28 -0.05
N ALA A 86 0.43 21.47 1.00
CA ALA A 86 -0.79 20.68 1.27
C ALA A 86 -1.99 21.61 1.56
N LEU A 87 -1.82 22.62 2.40
CA LEU A 87 -2.89 23.57 2.70
C LEU A 87 -3.33 24.34 1.46
N LYS A 88 -2.38 24.77 0.63
CA LYS A 88 -2.66 25.40 -0.66
C LYS A 88 -3.52 24.50 -1.56
N LEU A 89 -3.22 23.20 -1.64
CA LEU A 89 -3.96 22.27 -2.48
C LEU A 89 -5.38 22.02 -1.95
N VAL A 90 -5.56 21.97 -0.61
CA VAL A 90 -6.88 21.82 0.02
C VAL A 90 -7.79 23.03 -0.26
N VAL A 91 -7.23 24.23 -0.22
CA VAL A 91 -8.00 25.48 -0.45
C VAL A 91 -8.18 25.77 -1.94
N LYS A 92 -7.39 25.14 -2.81
CA LYS A 92 -7.44 25.39 -4.25
C LYS A 92 -8.73 24.85 -4.87
N GLU A 93 -9.40 25.68 -5.67
CA GLU A 93 -10.58 25.28 -6.41
C GLU A 93 -10.30 24.18 -7.44
N GLN A 94 -11.17 23.18 -7.51
CA GLN A 94 -11.03 22.06 -8.44
C GLN A 94 -11.57 22.45 -9.83
N ILE A 95 -10.73 22.25 -10.85
CA ILE A 95 -11.09 22.50 -12.25
C ILE A 95 -11.50 21.17 -12.88
N ILE A 96 -12.74 21.08 -13.32
CA ILE A 96 -13.28 19.91 -14.02
C ILE A 96 -13.49 20.28 -15.49
N PRO A 97 -12.91 19.53 -16.46
CA PRO A 97 -13.12 19.77 -17.86
C PRO A 97 -14.62 19.65 -18.22
N ALA A 98 -15.14 20.56 -19.03
CA ALA A 98 -16.57 20.62 -19.33
C ALA A 98 -17.13 19.35 -19.99
N GLN A 99 -16.33 18.69 -20.83
CA GLN A 99 -16.71 17.47 -21.55
C GLN A 99 -16.28 16.18 -20.86
N SER A 100 -15.76 16.24 -19.61
CA SER A 100 -15.33 15.08 -18.87
C SER A 100 -16.49 14.30 -18.24
N ASN A 101 -16.31 12.99 -18.09
CA ASN A 101 -17.20 12.19 -17.25
C ASN A 101 -16.88 12.46 -15.78
N LYS A 102 -17.70 13.28 -15.12
CA LYS A 102 -17.45 13.76 -13.75
C LYS A 102 -17.30 12.61 -12.74
N ALA A 103 -18.13 11.57 -12.84
CA ALA A 103 -18.09 10.45 -11.92
C ALA A 103 -16.76 9.70 -12.00
N LEU A 104 -16.31 9.33 -13.20
CA LEU A 104 -15.03 8.65 -13.40
C LEU A 104 -13.83 9.57 -13.09
N PHE A 105 -13.95 10.87 -13.32
CA PHE A 105 -12.90 11.84 -13.03
C PHE A 105 -12.60 11.94 -11.54
N PHE A 106 -13.61 11.86 -10.68
CA PHE A 106 -13.44 11.83 -9.23
C PHE A 106 -13.05 10.41 -8.72
N LEU A 107 -13.57 9.37 -9.35
CA LEU A 107 -13.30 8.00 -8.94
C LEU A 107 -11.84 7.61 -9.19
N ALA A 108 -11.23 8.06 -10.27
CA ALA A 108 -9.88 7.69 -10.67
C ALA A 108 -8.81 8.00 -9.61
N PRO A 109 -8.66 9.22 -9.07
CA PRO A 109 -7.70 9.49 -8.01
C PRO A 109 -8.05 8.79 -6.69
N MET A 110 -9.35 8.55 -6.42
CA MET A 110 -9.76 7.79 -5.24
C MET A 110 -9.32 6.33 -5.33
N ILE A 111 -9.44 5.70 -6.50
CA ILE A 111 -8.92 4.34 -6.73
C ILE A 111 -7.42 4.31 -6.42
N SER A 112 -6.63 5.18 -7.04
CA SER A 112 -5.18 5.22 -6.82
C SER A 112 -4.83 5.42 -5.34
N LEU A 113 -5.53 6.31 -4.63
CA LEU A 113 -5.31 6.56 -3.21
C LEU A 113 -5.64 5.34 -2.36
N VAL A 114 -6.83 4.76 -2.51
CA VAL A 114 -7.29 3.62 -1.71
C VAL A 114 -6.35 2.42 -1.88
N PHE A 115 -6.00 2.07 -3.12
CA PHE A 115 -5.14 0.92 -3.36
C PHE A 115 -3.68 1.17 -2.94
N SER A 116 -3.17 2.40 -3.04
CA SER A 116 -1.86 2.72 -2.49
C SER A 116 -1.80 2.57 -0.97
N LEU A 117 -2.88 2.93 -0.27
CA LEU A 117 -2.98 2.77 1.18
C LEU A 117 -3.17 1.30 1.60
N LEU A 118 -3.96 0.53 0.84
CA LEU A 118 -4.16 -0.90 1.10
C LEU A 118 -2.85 -1.70 1.03
N GLY A 119 -1.91 -1.30 0.18
CA GLY A 119 -0.60 -1.94 0.11
C GLY A 119 0.17 -1.91 1.43
N TRP A 120 -0.02 -0.89 2.26
CA TRP A 120 0.64 -0.75 3.56
C TRP A 120 0.06 -1.66 4.65
N ALA A 121 -1.15 -2.18 4.45
CA ALA A 121 -1.82 -3.02 5.45
C ALA A 121 -1.08 -4.33 5.75
N VAL A 122 -0.33 -4.85 4.78
CA VAL A 122 0.34 -6.16 4.85
C VAL A 122 1.80 -6.06 5.28
N ILE A 123 2.38 -4.84 5.27
CA ILE A 123 3.80 -4.62 5.58
C ILE A 123 4.02 -4.71 7.09
N PRO A 124 4.86 -5.64 7.59
CA PRO A 124 5.20 -5.70 9.00
C PRO A 124 6.18 -4.58 9.38
N PHE A 125 5.85 -3.81 10.41
CA PHE A 125 6.71 -2.75 10.96
C PHE A 125 7.62 -3.26 12.08
N GLY A 126 7.40 -4.47 12.55
CA GLY A 126 8.19 -5.15 13.58
C GLY A 126 7.69 -6.57 13.78
N SER A 127 8.34 -7.34 14.66
CA SER A 127 7.89 -8.70 14.98
C SER A 127 6.50 -8.69 15.59
N GLY A 128 5.52 -9.30 14.91
CA GLY A 128 4.11 -9.31 15.31
C GLY A 128 3.37 -7.98 15.13
N MET A 129 3.97 -6.96 14.50
CA MET A 129 3.36 -5.64 14.27
C MET A 129 2.92 -5.45 12.81
N ALA A 130 2.21 -6.40 12.26
CA ALA A 130 1.51 -6.25 10.98
C ALA A 130 0.03 -5.87 11.25
N ILE A 131 -0.53 -4.96 10.46
CA ILE A 131 -1.97 -4.62 10.55
C ILE A 131 -2.81 -5.82 10.12
N ALA A 132 -2.38 -6.48 9.04
CA ALA A 132 -3.00 -7.70 8.51
C ALA A 132 -1.90 -8.71 8.16
N ASP A 133 -1.76 -9.75 8.96
CA ASP A 133 -0.83 -10.84 8.67
C ASP A 133 -1.51 -11.88 7.77
N LEU A 134 -1.27 -11.76 6.47
CA LEU A 134 -1.84 -12.65 5.47
C LEU A 134 -0.83 -13.70 5.03
N SER A 135 -1.23 -14.96 4.98
CA SER A 135 -0.40 -16.07 4.48
C SER A 135 0.06 -15.85 3.01
N LEU A 136 -0.74 -15.14 2.21
CA LEU A 136 -0.47 -14.76 0.83
C LEU A 136 -0.20 -13.26 0.69
N GLY A 137 0.41 -12.63 1.69
CA GLY A 137 0.62 -11.18 1.77
C GLY A 137 1.33 -10.61 0.55
N MET A 138 2.35 -11.31 0.03
CA MET A 138 3.08 -10.89 -1.16
C MET A 138 2.20 -10.85 -2.42
N LEU A 139 1.35 -11.86 -2.63
CA LEU A 139 0.40 -11.86 -3.75
C LEU A 139 -0.65 -10.77 -3.60
N PHE A 140 -1.12 -10.54 -2.37
CA PHE A 140 -2.05 -9.45 -2.09
C PHE A 140 -1.45 -8.08 -2.44
N SER A 141 -0.19 -7.82 -2.07
CA SER A 141 0.47 -6.55 -2.40
C SER A 141 0.63 -6.34 -3.91
N LEU A 142 0.97 -7.39 -4.67
CA LEU A 142 1.06 -7.33 -6.13
C LEU A 142 -0.33 -7.10 -6.76
N ALA A 143 -1.37 -7.77 -6.28
CA ALA A 143 -2.74 -7.57 -6.78
C ALA A 143 -3.24 -6.14 -6.52
N VAL A 144 -2.97 -5.59 -5.33
CA VAL A 144 -3.35 -4.23 -4.95
C VAL A 144 -2.61 -3.19 -5.81
N SER A 145 -1.31 -3.38 -6.07
CA SER A 145 -0.55 -2.50 -6.95
C SER A 145 -1.09 -2.50 -8.37
N SER A 146 -1.40 -3.68 -8.93
CA SER A 146 -1.99 -3.84 -10.26
C SER A 146 -3.32 -3.11 -10.41
N ILE A 147 -4.19 -3.18 -9.40
CA ILE A 147 -5.47 -2.45 -9.42
C ILE A 147 -5.24 -0.94 -9.32
N GLY A 148 -4.23 -0.49 -8.59
CA GLY A 148 -3.85 0.93 -8.48
C GLY A 148 -3.56 1.59 -9.83
N ILE A 149 -3.02 0.84 -10.79
CA ILE A 149 -2.72 1.32 -12.14
C ILE A 149 -3.96 1.77 -12.91
N TYR A 150 -5.12 1.10 -12.67
CA TYR A 150 -6.37 1.50 -13.31
C TYR A 150 -6.82 2.92 -12.96
N GLY A 151 -6.40 3.45 -11.81
CA GLY A 151 -6.66 4.85 -11.46
C GLY A 151 -6.08 5.82 -12.51
N ALA A 152 -4.85 5.61 -12.95
CA ALA A 152 -4.22 6.43 -13.99
C ALA A 152 -4.90 6.26 -15.35
N LEU A 153 -5.32 5.05 -15.70
CA LEU A 153 -6.04 4.75 -16.94
C LEU A 153 -7.40 5.47 -16.98
N PHE A 154 -8.18 5.34 -15.92
CA PHE A 154 -9.50 5.97 -15.83
C PHE A 154 -9.43 7.49 -15.78
N ALA A 155 -8.38 8.07 -15.16
CA ALA A 155 -8.19 9.51 -15.17
C ALA A 155 -8.04 10.07 -16.59
N GLY A 156 -7.22 9.41 -17.43
CA GLY A 156 -7.06 9.82 -18.82
C GLY A 156 -8.29 9.60 -19.66
N TRP A 157 -9.01 8.51 -19.43
CA TRP A 157 -10.28 8.24 -20.15
C TRP A 157 -11.37 9.23 -19.75
N ALA A 158 -11.50 9.51 -18.46
CA ALA A 158 -12.51 10.43 -17.94
C ALA A 158 -12.34 11.88 -18.42
N ALA A 159 -11.10 12.30 -18.71
CA ALA A 159 -10.79 13.64 -19.20
C ALA A 159 -11.33 13.94 -20.60
N ASN A 160 -11.74 12.91 -21.39
CA ASN A 160 -12.30 13.01 -22.73
C ASN A 160 -11.46 13.88 -23.70
N SER A 161 -10.14 13.83 -23.57
CA SER A 161 -9.21 14.49 -24.47
C SER A 161 -8.24 13.48 -25.08
N LYS A 162 -7.97 13.60 -26.37
CA LYS A 162 -7.08 12.67 -27.12
C LYS A 162 -5.68 12.60 -26.51
N TYR A 163 -5.14 13.75 -26.12
CA TYR A 163 -3.79 13.82 -25.56
C TYR A 163 -3.70 13.25 -24.13
N ALA A 164 -4.70 13.52 -23.28
CA ALA A 164 -4.76 12.95 -21.96
C ALA A 164 -4.91 11.43 -22.02
N PHE A 165 -5.73 10.91 -22.93
CA PHE A 165 -5.91 9.48 -23.13
C PHE A 165 -4.63 8.78 -23.60
N LEU A 166 -3.94 9.34 -24.60
CA LEU A 166 -2.65 8.79 -25.06
C LEU A 166 -1.58 8.84 -23.96
N GLY A 167 -1.56 9.94 -23.18
CA GLY A 167 -0.67 10.08 -22.03
C GLY A 167 -0.92 9.03 -20.94
N SER A 168 -2.20 8.77 -20.62
CA SER A 168 -2.56 7.73 -19.63
C SER A 168 -2.24 6.32 -20.11
N LEU A 169 -2.48 6.00 -21.40
CA LEU A 169 -2.10 4.71 -21.97
C LEU A 169 -0.58 4.48 -21.92
N ARG A 170 0.20 5.50 -22.25
CA ARG A 170 1.67 5.42 -22.17
C ARG A 170 2.13 5.19 -20.73
N SER A 171 1.58 5.93 -19.78
CA SER A 171 1.90 5.78 -18.35
C SER A 171 1.50 4.40 -17.84
N THR A 172 0.31 3.93 -18.18
CA THR A 172 -0.19 2.60 -17.79
C THR A 172 0.69 1.48 -18.37
N ALA A 173 1.04 1.55 -19.65
CA ALA A 173 1.92 0.58 -20.29
C ALA A 173 3.29 0.51 -19.60
N GLN A 174 3.85 1.66 -19.23
CA GLN A 174 5.09 1.74 -18.48
C GLN A 174 4.98 1.11 -17.09
N MET A 175 3.89 1.39 -16.36
CA MET A 175 3.65 0.81 -15.04
C MET A 175 3.46 -0.71 -15.09
N VAL A 176 2.70 -1.24 -16.07
CA VAL A 176 2.53 -2.69 -16.26
C VAL A 176 3.86 -3.37 -16.57
N SER A 177 4.68 -2.79 -17.44
CA SER A 177 6.00 -3.33 -17.75
C SER A 177 6.93 -3.33 -16.53
N TYR A 178 6.90 -2.27 -15.73
CA TYR A 178 7.63 -2.19 -14.46
C TYR A 178 7.15 -3.28 -13.48
N GLU A 179 5.87 -3.51 -13.38
CA GLU A 179 5.28 -4.48 -12.45
C GLU A 179 5.68 -5.91 -12.79
N LEU A 180 5.80 -6.26 -14.08
CA LEU A 180 6.30 -7.56 -14.52
C LEU A 180 7.74 -7.81 -14.07
N ILE A 181 8.61 -6.82 -14.23
CA ILE A 181 10.01 -6.92 -13.78
C ILE A 181 10.07 -7.00 -12.26
N PHE A 182 9.29 -6.18 -11.56
CA PHE A 182 9.24 -6.18 -10.11
C PHE A 182 8.77 -7.54 -9.56
N SER A 183 7.72 -8.13 -10.14
CA SER A 183 7.20 -9.44 -9.72
C SER A 183 8.23 -10.56 -9.92
N THR A 184 9.04 -10.52 -10.97
CA THR A 184 10.14 -11.49 -11.15
C THR A 184 11.24 -11.35 -10.09
N CYS A 185 11.59 -10.12 -9.70
CA CYS A 185 12.54 -9.88 -8.61
C CYS A 185 11.98 -10.38 -7.27
N VAL A 186 10.69 -10.13 -6.99
CA VAL A 186 10.01 -10.63 -5.80
C VAL A 186 9.98 -12.15 -5.76
N PHE A 187 9.77 -12.79 -6.92
CA PHE A 187 9.76 -14.24 -7.02
C PHE A 187 11.08 -14.88 -6.61
N THR A 188 12.23 -14.24 -6.87
CA THR A 188 13.52 -14.75 -6.38
C THR A 188 13.61 -14.78 -4.86
N VAL A 189 13.05 -13.79 -4.16
CA VAL A 189 12.99 -13.75 -2.70
C VAL A 189 12.06 -14.84 -2.16
N ILE A 190 10.92 -15.06 -2.81
CA ILE A 190 9.98 -16.14 -2.45
C ILE A 190 10.64 -17.52 -2.58
N LEU A 191 11.43 -17.75 -3.64
CA LEU A 191 12.16 -19.01 -3.82
C LEU A 191 13.20 -19.24 -2.72
N MET A 192 13.81 -18.19 -2.19
CA MET A 192 14.78 -18.30 -1.09
C MET A 192 14.11 -18.62 0.26
N THR A 193 12.91 -18.07 0.51
CA THR A 193 12.20 -18.23 1.78
C THR A 193 11.23 -19.41 1.80
N GLY A 194 10.71 -19.80 0.64
CA GLY A 194 9.63 -20.79 0.52
C GLY A 194 8.28 -20.32 1.06
N SER A 195 8.13 -19.01 1.39
CA SER A 195 6.91 -18.45 1.98
C SER A 195 6.48 -17.19 1.25
N LEU A 196 5.14 -16.96 1.18
CA LEU A 196 4.50 -15.75 0.63
C LEU A 196 4.09 -14.75 1.72
N ASN A 197 4.33 -15.08 2.99
CA ASN A 197 4.02 -14.23 4.10
C ASN A 197 5.18 -13.25 4.37
N PHE A 198 4.87 -11.95 4.49
CA PHE A 198 5.87 -10.92 4.76
C PHE A 198 6.57 -11.08 6.11
N THR A 199 5.87 -11.50 7.16
CA THR A 199 6.45 -11.69 8.49
C THR A 199 7.52 -12.79 8.47
N THR A 200 7.23 -13.93 7.85
CA THR A 200 8.20 -15.02 7.69
C THR A 200 9.39 -14.63 6.81
N ILE A 201 9.17 -13.81 5.76
CA ILE A 201 10.26 -13.29 4.93
C ILE A 201 11.18 -12.36 5.74
N VAL A 202 10.63 -11.50 6.59
CA VAL A 202 11.43 -10.60 7.44
C VAL A 202 12.19 -11.38 8.52
N GLU A 203 11.55 -12.34 9.16
CA GLU A 203 12.17 -13.18 10.20
C GLU A 203 13.30 -14.06 9.65
N SER A 204 13.16 -14.55 8.43
CA SER A 204 14.22 -15.35 7.79
C SER A 204 15.48 -14.55 7.43
N GLN A 205 15.41 -13.22 7.44
CA GLN A 205 16.55 -12.33 7.17
C GLN A 205 17.33 -11.89 8.42
N THR A 206 17.04 -12.45 9.59
CA THR A 206 17.71 -12.07 10.84
C THR A 206 19.22 -12.38 10.84
N ALA A 207 19.65 -13.42 10.14
CA ALA A 207 21.07 -13.80 10.04
C ALA A 207 21.79 -13.08 8.89
N ILE A 208 21.21 -13.08 7.70
CA ILE A 208 21.79 -12.48 6.49
C ILE A 208 20.67 -11.84 5.66
N TRP A 209 20.89 -10.61 5.24
CA TRP A 209 19.95 -9.94 4.34
C TRP A 209 19.97 -10.58 2.96
N PHE A 210 18.80 -10.84 2.39
CA PHE A 210 18.67 -11.47 1.07
C PHE A 210 19.21 -10.67 -0.11
N ILE A 211 19.55 -9.41 0.09
CA ILE A 211 20.23 -8.64 -0.94
C ILE A 211 21.65 -9.16 -1.22
N VAL A 212 22.33 -9.73 -0.22
CA VAL A 212 23.73 -10.16 -0.34
C VAL A 212 23.91 -11.36 -1.30
N PRO A 213 23.16 -12.49 -1.16
CA PRO A 213 23.35 -13.63 -2.05
C PRO A 213 23.03 -13.36 -3.52
N PRO A 214 21.89 -12.74 -3.92
CA PRO A 214 21.60 -12.47 -5.32
C PRO A 214 22.58 -11.49 -5.95
N VAL A 215 22.98 -10.44 -5.24
CA VAL A 215 23.96 -9.47 -5.74
C VAL A 215 25.33 -10.11 -5.92
N SER A 216 25.77 -10.92 -4.98
CA SER A 216 27.05 -11.66 -5.08
C SER A 216 27.04 -12.58 -6.30
N TYR A 217 25.93 -13.29 -6.55
CA TYR A 217 25.80 -14.18 -7.69
C TYR A 217 25.86 -13.41 -9.02
N THR A 218 25.13 -12.29 -9.15
CA THR A 218 25.14 -11.47 -10.38
C THR A 218 26.52 -10.90 -10.66
N HIS A 219 27.25 -10.44 -9.64
CA HIS A 219 28.63 -9.92 -9.81
C HIS A 219 29.64 -11.01 -10.15
N LEU A 220 29.47 -12.24 -9.68
CA LEU A 220 30.34 -13.37 -10.00
C LEU A 220 30.10 -13.91 -11.42
N THR A 221 28.88 -13.84 -11.93
CA THR A 221 28.51 -14.42 -13.24
C THR A 221 28.68 -13.47 -14.40
N LEU A 222 28.56 -12.16 -14.20
CA LEU A 222 28.72 -11.14 -15.25
C LEU A 222 30.12 -11.09 -15.89
N PRO A 223 31.25 -11.26 -15.19
CA PRO A 223 32.59 -11.18 -15.80
C PRO A 223 32.99 -12.39 -16.64
N THR A 224 32.27 -13.50 -16.58
CA THR A 224 32.68 -14.76 -17.25
C THR A 224 32.19 -14.87 -18.69
N LYS A 225 31.55 -13.84 -19.25
CA LYS A 225 31.09 -13.77 -20.64
C LYS A 225 31.68 -12.56 -21.40
N ALA A 226 32.92 -12.22 -21.14
CA ALA A 226 33.70 -11.32 -21.99
C ALA A 226 34.47 -12.11 -23.03
#